data_23092bfd4691f8b411d1d42b61e9e354
#
_entry.id   23092bfd4691f8b411d1d42b61e9e354
#
_cell.length_a   1.000
_cell.length_b   1.000
_cell.length_c   1.000
_cell.angle_alpha   90.00
_cell.angle_beta   90.00
_cell.angle_gamma   90.00
#
_symmetry.space_group_name_H-M   'P 1'
#
loop_
_entity.id
_entity.type
_entity.pdbx_description
1 polymer ?
#
loop_
_entity_poly.entity_id
_entity_poly.type
_entity_poly.pdbx_seq_one_letter_code
_entity_poly.pdbx_strand_id
1 'polypeptide(L)'
;MVKAVVGANWGDEGKGKITDMLAKQADIIVRFQGGANAGHTIVNDYGKFALHTLPSGVFYSHTTSVIGNGVALDIPRLFKEIKSITDRNVPMPKILVSNRAQIVMPYHVLFDQYEEERLGGKSFGSTKSGIAPFYSDKYAKIGFQVSELFDDELLKEKVVRVAEQKNVILEHLYHKPLIDTDELLNTLHEYRDMVAPYVCDVSLFLDKALKEGKTVLLEGQLGTLKDPDHGIYPMVTSSSTLAAYGAIGAGIPPYEIKKIVTVSKAYSSAVGAGAFVSEIFGDEADELRRRGGDGGEFGATTGRPRRMGWYDCVASKYGCRLQGTTDVALTVLDVLGYLDEIPVCTGYEINGEVTTEFPMTSLLEKAKPVLTKLPGWKCDIRGIKKYEELPENCRKYIEFIEGQIGYPITMVSNGPGRDDIIYRESSLNK
;
A
#
# COMPACT_ATOMS: atom_id res chain seq x y z
N MET A 1 -11.50 8.42 -17.62
CA MET A 1 -10.05 8.64 -17.36
C MET A 1 -9.63 7.83 -16.16
N VAL A 2 -8.51 7.10 -16.23
CA VAL A 2 -7.97 6.31 -15.11
C VAL A 2 -6.76 7.00 -14.49
N LYS A 3 -6.76 7.14 -13.15
CA LYS A 3 -5.62 7.58 -12.34
C LYS A 3 -5.21 6.45 -11.40
N ALA A 4 -3.91 6.31 -11.12
CA ALA A 4 -3.41 5.39 -10.10
C ALA A 4 -2.72 6.17 -8.97
N VAL A 5 -2.93 5.73 -7.73
CA VAL A 5 -2.21 6.20 -6.53
C VAL A 5 -1.36 5.05 -6.02
N VAL A 6 -0.05 5.23 -6.03
CA VAL A 6 0.94 4.18 -5.69
C VAL A 6 2.03 4.74 -4.79
N GLY A 7 2.84 3.89 -4.18
CA GLY A 7 3.92 4.28 -3.28
C GLY A 7 5.30 4.25 -3.93
N ALA A 8 6.14 5.23 -3.64
CA ALA A 8 7.49 5.33 -4.17
C ALA A 8 8.46 4.33 -3.54
N ASN A 9 8.36 4.10 -2.22
CA ASN A 9 9.42 3.49 -1.42
C ASN A 9 8.99 2.20 -0.72
N TRP A 10 9.08 2.15 0.62
CA TRP A 10 8.82 0.95 1.44
C TRP A 10 7.35 0.75 1.82
N GLY A 11 6.43 1.61 1.42
CA GLY A 11 5.05 1.66 1.87
C GLY A 11 4.83 2.70 2.97
N ASP A 12 3.57 2.81 3.42
CA ASP A 12 3.15 3.76 4.47
C ASP A 12 3.40 5.24 4.13
N GLU A 13 3.47 5.57 2.82
CA GLU A 13 3.71 6.93 2.33
C GLU A 13 2.50 7.87 2.49
N GLY A 14 1.34 7.38 2.96
CA GLY A 14 0.12 8.18 3.07
C GLY A 14 -0.81 8.10 1.86
N LYS A 15 -0.74 7.01 1.10
CA LYS A 15 -1.61 6.74 -0.06
C LYS A 15 -3.11 6.86 0.25
N GLY A 16 -3.53 6.37 1.42
CA GLY A 16 -4.93 6.45 1.84
C GLY A 16 -5.46 7.88 1.87
N LYS A 17 -4.72 8.82 2.45
CA LYS A 17 -5.06 10.25 2.45
C LYS A 17 -5.16 10.81 1.02
N ILE A 18 -4.17 10.52 0.18
CA ILE A 18 -4.14 11.02 -1.21
C ILE A 18 -5.29 10.41 -2.01
N THR A 19 -5.59 9.14 -1.83
CA THR A 19 -6.74 8.48 -2.48
C THR A 19 -8.07 9.08 -2.00
N ASP A 20 -8.24 9.25 -0.70
CA ASP A 20 -9.46 9.85 -0.13
C ASP A 20 -9.68 11.28 -0.68
N MET A 21 -8.64 12.09 -0.73
CA MET A 21 -8.71 13.43 -1.31
C MET A 21 -9.08 13.41 -2.81
N LEU A 22 -8.44 12.53 -3.61
CA LEU A 22 -8.71 12.42 -5.05
C LEU A 22 -10.07 11.76 -5.35
N ALA A 23 -10.60 10.95 -4.43
CA ALA A 23 -11.90 10.29 -4.54
C ALA A 23 -13.06 11.28 -4.67
N LYS A 24 -12.90 12.52 -4.19
CA LYS A 24 -13.90 13.59 -4.36
C LYS A 24 -14.28 13.82 -5.85
N GLN A 25 -13.35 13.53 -6.77
CA GLN A 25 -13.52 13.74 -8.22
C GLN A 25 -13.59 12.41 -8.98
N ALA A 26 -13.70 11.27 -8.29
CA ALA A 26 -13.75 9.96 -8.91
C ALA A 26 -15.16 9.36 -8.81
N ASP A 27 -15.60 8.66 -9.86
CA ASP A 27 -16.85 7.89 -9.84
C ASP A 27 -16.64 6.50 -9.22
N ILE A 28 -15.45 5.93 -9.44
CA ILE A 28 -15.12 4.55 -9.06
C ILE A 28 -13.72 4.52 -8.45
N ILE A 29 -13.57 3.83 -7.31
CA ILE A 29 -12.28 3.57 -6.68
C ILE A 29 -12.04 2.07 -6.62
N VAL A 30 -10.90 1.61 -7.16
CA VAL A 30 -10.57 0.18 -7.29
C VAL A 30 -9.34 -0.16 -6.47
N ARG A 31 -9.48 -1.08 -5.51
CA ARG A 31 -8.34 -1.81 -4.96
C ARG A 31 -7.94 -2.87 -5.98
N PHE A 32 -6.71 -2.83 -6.46
CA PHE A 32 -6.30 -3.69 -7.57
C PHE A 32 -5.30 -4.79 -7.17
N GLN A 33 -4.69 -4.71 -5.98
CA GLN A 33 -3.71 -5.69 -5.51
C GLN A 33 -3.59 -5.68 -3.97
N GLY A 34 -2.82 -6.65 -3.44
CA GLY A 34 -2.61 -6.80 -2.01
C GLY A 34 -3.85 -7.36 -1.30
N GLY A 35 -3.90 -7.21 -0.01
CA GLY A 35 -4.99 -7.69 0.82
C GLY A 35 -5.04 -6.93 2.14
N ALA A 36 -5.47 -7.59 3.21
CA ALA A 36 -5.64 -6.95 4.52
C ALA A 36 -4.34 -6.76 5.33
N ASN A 37 -3.17 -6.91 4.70
CA ASN A 37 -1.86 -6.80 5.34
C ASN A 37 -1.37 -5.36 5.54
N ALA A 38 -1.87 -4.38 4.78
CA ALA A 38 -1.53 -2.97 4.97
C ALA A 38 -2.75 -2.17 5.41
N GLY A 39 -2.54 -1.18 6.27
CA GLY A 39 -3.58 -0.26 6.73
C GLY A 39 -3.42 1.13 6.12
N HIS A 40 -4.50 1.67 5.57
CA HIS A 40 -4.58 3.04 5.07
C HIS A 40 -5.26 3.93 6.11
N THR A 41 -4.49 4.81 6.74
CA THR A 41 -5.05 5.78 7.70
C THR A 41 -5.65 6.96 6.96
N ILE A 42 -6.88 7.30 7.30
CA ILE A 42 -7.65 8.42 6.75
C ILE A 42 -8.21 9.25 7.89
N VAL A 43 -8.08 10.56 7.79
CA VAL A 43 -8.64 11.53 8.73
C VAL A 43 -9.58 12.46 7.94
N ASN A 44 -10.87 12.40 8.26
CA ASN A 44 -11.92 13.17 7.60
C ASN A 44 -13.02 13.58 8.58
N ASP A 45 -14.14 14.14 8.09
CA ASP A 45 -15.24 14.63 8.91
C ASP A 45 -15.91 13.57 9.79
N TYR A 46 -15.83 12.28 9.41
CA TYR A 46 -16.31 11.17 10.23
C TYR A 46 -15.31 10.73 11.31
N GLY A 47 -14.09 11.27 11.29
CA GLY A 47 -13.01 10.97 12.23
C GLY A 47 -11.83 10.22 11.60
N LYS A 48 -11.10 9.49 12.43
CA LYS A 48 -9.90 8.70 12.03
C LYS A 48 -10.26 7.24 11.80
N PHE A 49 -9.85 6.71 10.63
CA PHE A 49 -10.06 5.32 10.21
C PHE A 49 -8.76 4.69 9.76
N ALA A 50 -8.64 3.38 9.97
CA ALA A 50 -7.61 2.55 9.37
C ALA A 50 -8.30 1.48 8.52
N LEU A 51 -8.27 1.63 7.19
CA LEU A 51 -8.86 0.68 6.24
C LEU A 51 -7.79 -0.27 5.71
N HIS A 52 -8.13 -1.54 5.57
CA HIS A 52 -7.22 -2.58 5.08
C HIS A 52 -7.65 -3.11 3.71
N THR A 53 -8.93 -3.44 3.54
CA THR A 53 -9.50 -4.02 2.32
C THR A 53 -10.33 -3.01 1.55
N LEU A 54 -11.13 -2.21 2.24
CA LEU A 54 -11.96 -1.18 1.61
C LEU A 54 -11.09 -0.11 0.93
N PRO A 55 -11.52 0.40 -0.25
CA PRO A 55 -10.91 1.59 -0.83
C PRO A 55 -11.07 2.82 0.05
N SER A 56 -10.05 3.68 0.07
CA SER A 56 -10.02 4.88 0.91
C SER A 56 -11.11 5.92 0.58
N GLY A 57 -11.74 5.82 -0.59
CA GLY A 57 -12.83 6.71 -1.02
C GLY A 57 -14.24 6.28 -0.59
N VAL A 58 -14.39 5.25 0.26
CA VAL A 58 -15.71 4.76 0.75
C VAL A 58 -16.57 5.80 1.48
N PHE A 59 -15.97 6.92 1.87
CA PHE A 59 -16.64 7.99 2.59
C PHE A 59 -17.47 8.92 1.70
N TYR A 60 -17.42 8.77 0.38
CA TYR A 60 -18.17 9.55 -0.58
C TYR A 60 -19.35 8.75 -1.13
N SER A 61 -20.58 9.23 -0.94
CA SER A 61 -21.81 8.55 -1.35
C SER A 61 -21.97 8.41 -2.88
N HIS A 62 -21.29 9.25 -3.66
CA HIS A 62 -21.32 9.21 -5.13
C HIS A 62 -20.39 8.16 -5.71
N THR A 63 -19.38 7.68 -4.95
CA THR A 63 -18.38 6.73 -5.45
C THR A 63 -18.86 5.30 -5.37
N THR A 64 -18.36 4.45 -6.28
CA THR A 64 -18.48 2.99 -6.19
C THR A 64 -17.10 2.42 -5.82
N SER A 65 -17.05 1.68 -4.73
CA SER A 65 -15.85 1.01 -4.22
C SER A 65 -15.75 -0.40 -4.81
N VAL A 66 -14.64 -0.71 -5.46
CA VAL A 66 -14.45 -1.96 -6.18
C VAL A 66 -13.28 -2.74 -5.60
N ILE A 67 -13.52 -4.00 -5.29
CA ILE A 67 -12.48 -4.99 -5.00
C ILE A 67 -12.16 -5.72 -6.30
N GLY A 68 -11.01 -5.41 -6.88
CA GLY A 68 -10.58 -5.90 -8.19
C GLY A 68 -10.06 -7.33 -8.18
N ASN A 69 -9.79 -7.84 -9.38
CA ASN A 69 -9.36 -9.23 -9.62
C ASN A 69 -8.04 -9.59 -8.91
N GLY A 70 -7.15 -8.59 -8.73
CA GLY A 70 -5.82 -8.82 -8.16
C GLY A 70 -5.76 -8.82 -6.64
N VAL A 71 -6.88 -8.58 -5.95
CA VAL A 71 -6.93 -8.51 -4.49
C VAL A 71 -6.94 -9.90 -3.86
N ALA A 72 -6.15 -10.07 -2.80
CA ALA A 72 -6.27 -11.18 -1.86
C ALA A 72 -7.44 -10.88 -0.90
N LEU A 73 -8.61 -11.40 -1.20
CA LEU A 73 -9.86 -11.05 -0.53
C LEU A 73 -10.05 -11.86 0.76
N ASP A 74 -9.91 -11.20 1.89
CA ASP A 74 -10.34 -11.71 3.20
C ASP A 74 -11.80 -11.26 3.44
N ILE A 75 -12.77 -12.14 3.17
CA ILE A 75 -14.19 -11.83 3.25
C ILE A 75 -14.60 -11.40 4.66
N PRO A 76 -14.30 -12.13 5.73
CA PRO A 76 -14.64 -11.70 7.09
C PRO A 76 -14.09 -10.31 7.45
N ARG A 77 -12.85 -10.01 7.06
CA ARG A 77 -12.25 -8.69 7.33
C ARG A 77 -12.94 -7.59 6.54
N LEU A 78 -13.29 -7.81 5.28
CA LEU A 78 -14.04 -6.84 4.48
C LEU A 78 -15.34 -6.45 5.20
N PHE A 79 -16.13 -7.43 5.64
CA PHE A 79 -17.41 -7.15 6.31
C PHE A 79 -17.24 -6.55 7.71
N LYS A 80 -16.18 -6.91 8.43
CA LYS A 80 -15.82 -6.25 9.68
C LYS A 80 -15.48 -4.77 9.47
N GLU A 81 -14.78 -4.43 8.39
CA GLU A 81 -14.49 -3.04 8.04
C GLU A 81 -15.75 -2.27 7.65
N ILE A 82 -16.61 -2.85 6.80
CA ILE A 82 -17.91 -2.24 6.46
C ILE A 82 -18.69 -1.91 7.72
N LYS A 83 -18.82 -2.88 8.63
CA LYS A 83 -19.50 -2.67 9.91
C LYS A 83 -18.82 -1.55 10.72
N SER A 84 -17.50 -1.52 10.80
CA SER A 84 -16.76 -0.54 11.60
C SER A 84 -16.97 0.91 11.14
N ILE A 85 -17.15 1.13 9.84
CA ILE A 85 -17.43 2.47 9.32
C ILE A 85 -18.90 2.85 9.46
N THR A 86 -19.82 1.90 9.22
CA THR A 86 -21.26 2.16 9.35
C THR A 86 -21.70 2.37 10.80
N ASP A 87 -21.10 1.66 11.77
CA ASP A 87 -21.32 1.89 13.20
C ASP A 87 -20.91 3.33 13.64
N ARG A 88 -20.11 4.03 12.83
CA ARG A 88 -19.67 5.40 13.04
C ARG A 88 -20.40 6.41 12.15
N ASN A 89 -21.62 6.05 11.73
CA ASN A 89 -22.51 6.89 10.90
C ASN A 89 -21.98 7.22 9.50
N VAL A 90 -21.01 6.49 8.98
CA VAL A 90 -20.69 6.54 7.55
C VAL A 90 -21.81 5.86 6.79
N PRO A 91 -22.42 6.49 5.77
CA PRO A 91 -23.46 5.83 4.96
C PRO A 91 -22.93 4.54 4.33
N MET A 92 -23.81 3.54 4.21
CA MET A 92 -23.43 2.26 3.58
C MET A 92 -22.86 2.53 2.18
N PRO A 93 -21.58 2.19 1.93
CA PRO A 93 -20.95 2.45 0.64
C PRO A 93 -21.48 1.53 -0.45
N LYS A 94 -21.42 1.98 -1.70
CA LYS A 94 -21.65 1.12 -2.87
C LYS A 94 -20.39 0.27 -3.08
N ILE A 95 -20.53 -1.06 -2.92
CA ILE A 95 -19.39 -1.98 -3.02
C ILE A 95 -19.65 -2.99 -4.14
N LEU A 96 -18.63 -3.26 -4.94
CA LEU A 96 -18.60 -4.36 -5.89
C LEU A 96 -17.37 -5.21 -5.66
N VAL A 97 -17.55 -6.52 -5.74
CA VAL A 97 -16.49 -7.52 -5.56
C VAL A 97 -16.36 -8.33 -6.85
N SER A 98 -15.13 -8.41 -7.37
CA SER A 98 -14.89 -9.21 -8.57
C SER A 98 -15.17 -10.69 -8.34
N ASN A 99 -15.94 -11.27 -9.24
CA ASN A 99 -16.14 -12.73 -9.32
C ASN A 99 -14.83 -13.51 -9.55
N ARG A 100 -13.78 -12.83 -10.06
CA ARG A 100 -12.43 -13.40 -10.31
C ARG A 100 -11.43 -13.10 -9.20
N ALA A 101 -11.76 -12.30 -8.20
CA ALA A 101 -10.93 -12.15 -7.02
C ALA A 101 -10.76 -13.49 -6.32
N GLN A 102 -9.56 -13.74 -5.76
CA GLN A 102 -9.34 -14.97 -5.01
C GLN A 102 -9.44 -14.73 -3.51
N ILE A 103 -9.84 -15.77 -2.79
CA ILE A 103 -10.19 -15.71 -1.38
C ILE A 103 -8.98 -16.08 -0.53
N VAL A 104 -8.71 -15.28 0.49
CA VAL A 104 -7.79 -15.67 1.57
C VAL A 104 -8.51 -16.72 2.42
N MET A 105 -8.05 -17.97 2.30
CA MET A 105 -8.62 -19.10 3.03
C MET A 105 -8.19 -19.08 4.50
N PRO A 106 -8.96 -19.60 5.44
CA PRO A 106 -8.59 -19.67 6.86
C PRO A 106 -7.20 -20.28 7.09
N TYR A 107 -6.85 -21.33 6.35
CA TYR A 107 -5.56 -21.97 6.47
C TYR A 107 -4.39 -21.09 5.97
N HIS A 108 -4.61 -20.12 5.08
CA HIS A 108 -3.55 -19.20 4.67
C HIS A 108 -3.04 -18.37 5.86
N VAL A 109 -3.96 -17.91 6.71
CA VAL A 109 -3.62 -17.16 7.93
C VAL A 109 -2.84 -18.03 8.90
N LEU A 110 -3.25 -19.29 9.07
CA LEU A 110 -2.55 -20.26 9.93
C LEU A 110 -1.16 -20.57 9.38
N PHE A 111 -1.01 -20.79 8.09
CA PHE A 111 0.29 -21.09 7.45
C PHE A 111 1.26 -19.93 7.60
N ASP A 112 0.80 -18.69 7.45
CA ASP A 112 1.61 -17.50 7.66
C ASP A 112 2.10 -17.39 9.12
N GLN A 113 1.25 -17.74 10.09
CA GLN A 113 1.62 -17.80 11.50
C GLN A 113 2.63 -18.93 11.79
N TYR A 114 2.36 -20.13 11.30
CA TYR A 114 3.21 -21.30 11.54
C TYR A 114 4.59 -21.16 10.90
N GLU A 115 4.67 -20.51 9.72
CA GLU A 115 5.96 -20.25 9.09
C GLU A 115 6.78 -19.22 9.87
N GLU A 116 6.18 -18.14 10.37
CA GLU A 116 6.84 -17.19 11.26
C GLU A 116 7.33 -17.86 12.56
N GLU A 117 6.52 -18.77 13.14
CA GLU A 117 6.91 -19.56 14.30
C GLU A 117 8.11 -20.47 13.97
N ARG A 118 8.08 -21.19 12.84
CA ARG A 118 9.13 -22.10 12.40
C ARG A 118 10.45 -21.38 12.14
N LEU A 119 10.40 -20.18 11.54
CA LEU A 119 11.59 -19.38 11.23
C LEU A 119 12.20 -18.72 12.48
N GLY A 120 11.42 -18.49 13.53
CA GLY A 120 11.90 -17.91 14.78
C GLY A 120 12.65 -16.59 14.59
N GLY A 121 13.91 -16.53 15.02
CA GLY A 121 14.75 -15.33 14.90
C GLY A 121 15.10 -14.91 13.46
N LYS A 122 14.79 -15.75 12.45
CA LYS A 122 14.95 -15.46 11.02
C LYS A 122 13.64 -15.12 10.32
N SER A 123 12.58 -14.82 11.08
CA SER A 123 11.27 -14.50 10.55
C SER A 123 11.29 -13.21 9.70
N PHE A 124 10.43 -13.16 8.69
CA PHE A 124 10.31 -11.99 7.80
C PHE A 124 9.59 -10.80 8.47
N GLY A 125 8.95 -11.02 9.61
CA GLY A 125 8.12 -10.03 10.27
C GLY A 125 6.75 -9.86 9.61
N SER A 126 6.15 -10.95 9.15
CA SER A 126 4.84 -10.98 8.52
C SER A 126 3.77 -10.30 9.38
N THR A 127 2.75 -9.76 8.74
CA THR A 127 1.52 -9.26 9.38
C THR A 127 0.59 -10.38 9.83
N LYS A 128 0.92 -11.63 9.53
CA LYS A 128 0.12 -12.84 9.80
C LYS A 128 -1.29 -12.76 9.20
N SER A 129 -1.37 -12.16 8.03
CA SER A 129 -2.63 -11.98 7.28
C SER A 129 -2.80 -12.99 6.13
N GLY A 130 -1.92 -13.99 6.06
CA GLY A 130 -2.02 -15.09 5.09
C GLY A 130 -1.62 -14.71 3.65
N ILE A 131 -0.96 -13.58 3.43
CA ILE A 131 -0.71 -13.05 2.09
C ILE A 131 0.28 -13.90 1.30
N ALA A 132 1.43 -14.28 1.88
CA ALA A 132 2.41 -15.10 1.19
C ALA A 132 1.86 -16.50 0.84
N PRO A 133 1.24 -17.24 1.77
CA PRO A 133 0.57 -18.51 1.42
C PRO A 133 -0.53 -18.37 0.38
N PHE A 134 -1.32 -17.29 0.43
CA PHE A 134 -2.36 -17.00 -0.55
C PHE A 134 -1.79 -16.86 -1.97
N TYR A 135 -0.77 -16.01 -2.16
CA TYR A 135 -0.16 -15.81 -3.48
C TYR A 135 0.58 -17.06 -3.96
N SER A 136 1.16 -17.85 -3.04
CA SER A 136 1.72 -19.15 -3.37
C SER A 136 0.66 -20.07 -4.00
N ASP A 137 -0.51 -20.18 -3.39
CA ASP A 137 -1.61 -20.99 -3.89
C ASP A 137 -2.20 -20.47 -5.19
N LYS A 138 -2.32 -19.14 -5.33
CA LYS A 138 -2.78 -18.50 -6.56
C LYS A 138 -1.92 -18.91 -7.76
N TYR A 139 -0.61 -18.82 -7.64
CA TYR A 139 0.31 -19.15 -8.74
C TYR A 139 0.54 -20.65 -8.89
N ALA A 140 0.35 -21.44 -7.83
CA ALA A 140 0.25 -22.90 -7.91
C ALA A 140 -1.09 -23.38 -8.52
N LYS A 141 -2.03 -22.49 -8.80
CA LYS A 141 -3.35 -22.75 -9.40
C LYS A 141 -4.29 -23.60 -8.54
N ILE A 142 -4.14 -23.49 -7.23
CA ILE A 142 -4.99 -24.17 -6.23
C ILE A 142 -5.78 -23.19 -5.36
N GLY A 143 -5.65 -21.87 -5.61
CA GLY A 143 -6.45 -20.83 -4.96
C GLY A 143 -7.93 -20.89 -5.38
N PHE A 144 -8.80 -20.29 -4.59
CA PHE A 144 -10.25 -20.25 -4.80
C PHE A 144 -10.70 -18.87 -5.28
N GLN A 145 -11.37 -18.80 -6.43
CA GLN A 145 -12.04 -17.58 -6.90
C GLN A 145 -13.40 -17.40 -6.22
N VAL A 146 -13.85 -16.16 -6.08
CA VAL A 146 -15.18 -15.84 -5.55
C VAL A 146 -16.30 -16.55 -6.33
N SER A 147 -16.17 -16.64 -7.67
CA SER A 147 -17.14 -17.34 -8.51
C SER A 147 -17.33 -18.83 -8.16
N GLU A 148 -16.28 -19.49 -7.66
CA GLU A 148 -16.33 -20.91 -7.31
C GLU A 148 -17.18 -21.19 -6.05
N LEU A 149 -17.46 -20.17 -5.23
CA LEU A 149 -18.37 -20.29 -4.09
C LEU A 149 -19.82 -20.61 -4.50
N PHE A 150 -20.18 -20.37 -5.76
CA PHE A 150 -21.54 -20.54 -6.29
C PHE A 150 -21.75 -21.85 -7.06
N ASP A 151 -20.75 -22.74 -7.05
CA ASP A 151 -20.82 -24.08 -7.62
C ASP A 151 -20.46 -25.10 -6.53
N ASP A 152 -21.48 -25.67 -5.88
CA ASP A 152 -21.30 -26.52 -4.71
C ASP A 152 -20.56 -27.83 -5.02
N GLU A 153 -20.71 -28.38 -6.24
CA GLU A 153 -20.03 -29.62 -6.64
C GLU A 153 -18.56 -29.38 -6.85
N LEU A 154 -18.23 -28.35 -7.64
CA LEU A 154 -16.84 -27.91 -7.88
C LEU A 154 -16.15 -27.50 -6.59
N LEU A 155 -16.85 -26.74 -5.74
CA LEU A 155 -16.31 -26.25 -4.47
C LEU A 155 -15.93 -27.43 -3.55
N LYS A 156 -16.82 -28.41 -3.39
CA LYS A 156 -16.59 -29.59 -2.55
C LYS A 156 -15.41 -30.42 -3.05
N GLU A 157 -15.37 -30.72 -4.35
CA GLU A 157 -14.25 -31.47 -4.96
C GLU A 157 -12.92 -30.76 -4.72
N LYS A 158 -12.89 -29.45 -4.94
CA LYS A 158 -11.66 -28.64 -4.80
C LYS A 158 -11.22 -28.52 -3.35
N VAL A 159 -12.14 -28.36 -2.40
CA VAL A 159 -11.84 -28.30 -0.96
C VAL A 159 -11.14 -29.58 -0.52
N VAL A 160 -11.67 -30.76 -0.86
CA VAL A 160 -11.06 -32.06 -0.52
C VAL A 160 -9.63 -32.15 -1.09
N ARG A 161 -9.48 -31.92 -2.40
CA ARG A 161 -8.19 -32.02 -3.08
C ARG A 161 -7.14 -31.05 -2.51
N VAL A 162 -7.51 -29.81 -2.19
CA VAL A 162 -6.58 -28.83 -1.64
C VAL A 162 -6.27 -29.14 -0.17
N ALA A 163 -7.26 -29.56 0.61
CA ALA A 163 -7.03 -29.95 2.01
C ALA A 163 -6.06 -31.13 2.13
N GLU A 164 -6.12 -32.13 1.24
CA GLU A 164 -5.14 -33.23 1.20
C GLU A 164 -3.71 -32.71 1.09
N GLN A 165 -3.44 -31.78 0.17
CA GLN A 165 -2.10 -31.21 -0.01
C GLN A 165 -1.66 -30.38 1.21
N LYS A 166 -2.56 -29.58 1.77
CA LYS A 166 -2.27 -28.74 2.92
C LYS A 166 -2.04 -29.56 4.19
N ASN A 167 -2.78 -30.66 4.35
CA ASN A 167 -2.66 -31.54 5.50
C ASN A 167 -1.30 -32.23 5.55
N VAL A 168 -0.70 -32.58 4.40
CA VAL A 168 0.69 -33.06 4.36
C VAL A 168 1.66 -32.04 4.98
N ILE A 169 1.51 -30.77 4.67
CA ILE A 169 2.38 -29.71 5.20
C ILE A 169 2.07 -29.49 6.70
N LEU A 170 0.81 -29.50 7.10
CA LEU A 170 0.41 -29.35 8.50
C LEU A 170 0.96 -30.48 9.36
N GLU A 171 0.86 -31.73 8.90
CA GLU A 171 1.30 -32.91 9.64
C GLU A 171 2.81 -33.00 9.73
N HIS A 172 3.51 -32.90 8.59
CA HIS A 172 4.92 -33.25 8.50
C HIS A 172 5.90 -32.08 8.65
N LEU A 173 5.47 -30.84 8.36
CA LEU A 173 6.32 -29.66 8.47
C LEU A 173 6.00 -28.83 9.73
N TYR A 174 4.72 -28.55 9.95
CA TYR A 174 4.31 -27.67 11.03
C TYR A 174 3.91 -28.43 12.30
N HIS A 175 3.58 -29.72 12.21
CA HIS A 175 3.07 -30.53 13.34
C HIS A 175 1.86 -29.88 14.00
N LYS A 176 0.90 -29.46 13.20
CA LYS A 176 -0.33 -28.76 13.58
C LYS A 176 -1.57 -29.55 13.19
N PRO A 177 -2.75 -29.23 13.78
CA PRO A 177 -4.02 -29.88 13.44
C PRO A 177 -4.32 -29.81 11.93
N LEU A 178 -4.92 -30.88 11.44
CA LEU A 178 -5.33 -31.00 10.03
C LEU A 178 -6.58 -30.14 9.75
N ILE A 179 -6.76 -29.81 8.49
CA ILE A 179 -7.97 -29.13 8.01
C ILE A 179 -9.13 -30.14 7.99
N ASP A 180 -10.23 -29.81 8.68
CA ASP A 180 -11.49 -30.47 8.52
C ASP A 180 -12.20 -29.91 7.28
N THR A 181 -12.48 -30.80 6.31
CA THR A 181 -13.06 -30.40 5.02
C THR A 181 -14.52 -29.98 5.13
N ASP A 182 -15.29 -30.57 6.05
CA ASP A 182 -16.70 -30.23 6.25
C ASP A 182 -16.83 -28.88 6.95
N GLU A 183 -16.00 -28.61 7.97
CA GLU A 183 -15.92 -27.30 8.62
C GLU A 183 -15.49 -26.20 7.64
N LEU A 184 -14.46 -26.48 6.81
CA LEU A 184 -14.01 -25.54 5.80
C LEU A 184 -15.11 -25.25 4.77
N LEU A 185 -15.83 -26.27 4.30
CA LEU A 185 -16.92 -26.12 3.34
C LEU A 185 -18.06 -25.27 3.92
N ASN A 186 -18.45 -25.52 5.17
CA ASN A 186 -19.46 -24.71 5.87
C ASN A 186 -19.02 -23.23 5.96
N THR A 187 -17.76 -22.99 6.31
CA THR A 187 -17.19 -21.63 6.34
C THR A 187 -17.26 -20.95 4.96
N LEU A 188 -17.00 -21.68 3.88
CA LEU A 188 -17.08 -21.13 2.52
C LEU A 188 -18.54 -20.84 2.09
N HIS A 189 -19.49 -21.61 2.54
CA HIS A 189 -20.91 -21.29 2.35
C HIS A 189 -21.31 -20.00 3.07
N GLU A 190 -20.84 -19.79 4.31
CA GLU A 190 -21.05 -18.51 5.01
C GLU A 190 -20.40 -17.35 4.22
N TYR A 191 -19.20 -17.53 3.70
CA TYR A 191 -18.53 -16.52 2.87
C TYR A 191 -19.33 -16.20 1.60
N ARG A 192 -19.87 -17.22 0.94
CA ARG A 192 -20.77 -17.06 -0.21
C ARG A 192 -21.96 -16.17 0.15
N ASP A 193 -22.65 -16.49 1.24
CA ASP A 193 -23.85 -15.76 1.65
C ASP A 193 -23.54 -14.30 2.00
N MET A 194 -22.39 -14.05 2.62
CA MET A 194 -21.92 -12.69 2.91
C MET A 194 -21.63 -11.88 1.64
N VAL A 195 -20.97 -12.48 0.65
CA VAL A 195 -20.42 -11.73 -0.50
C VAL A 195 -21.41 -11.68 -1.68
N ALA A 196 -22.37 -12.57 -1.76
CA ALA A 196 -23.30 -12.74 -2.88
C ALA A 196 -23.93 -11.43 -3.39
N PRO A 197 -24.43 -10.51 -2.53
CA PRO A 197 -25.05 -9.27 -3.00
C PRO A 197 -24.09 -8.30 -3.72
N TYR A 198 -22.79 -8.51 -3.61
CA TYR A 198 -21.76 -7.58 -4.08
C TYR A 198 -21.00 -8.10 -5.30
N VAL A 199 -21.15 -9.37 -5.67
CA VAL A 199 -20.38 -10.04 -6.71
C VAL A 199 -20.81 -9.59 -8.11
N CYS A 200 -19.83 -9.23 -8.93
CA CYS A 200 -20.07 -8.91 -10.34
C CYS A 200 -18.83 -9.24 -11.21
N ASP A 201 -18.99 -9.20 -12.53
CA ASP A 201 -17.86 -9.15 -13.46
C ASP A 201 -17.30 -7.71 -13.48
N VAL A 202 -16.27 -7.48 -12.65
CA VAL A 202 -15.64 -6.17 -12.50
C VAL A 202 -15.01 -5.69 -13.80
N SER A 203 -14.41 -6.57 -14.60
CA SER A 203 -13.78 -6.15 -15.85
C SER A 203 -14.82 -5.64 -16.87
N LEU A 204 -15.95 -6.31 -16.96
CA LEU A 204 -17.08 -5.85 -17.80
C LEU A 204 -17.71 -4.55 -17.24
N PHE A 205 -17.84 -4.44 -15.91
CA PHE A 205 -18.34 -3.23 -15.27
C PHE A 205 -17.45 -2.02 -15.59
N LEU A 206 -16.12 -2.18 -15.44
CA LEU A 206 -15.16 -1.09 -15.70
C LEU A 206 -15.07 -0.75 -17.18
N ASP A 207 -15.14 -1.72 -18.09
CA ASP A 207 -15.18 -1.47 -19.54
C ASP A 207 -16.37 -0.57 -19.91
N LYS A 208 -17.57 -0.88 -19.40
CA LYS A 208 -18.76 -0.06 -19.60
C LYS A 208 -18.60 1.34 -19.01
N ALA A 209 -18.13 1.43 -17.77
CA ALA A 209 -17.93 2.70 -17.09
C ALA A 209 -16.93 3.61 -17.81
N LEU A 210 -15.84 3.05 -18.34
CA LEU A 210 -14.85 3.81 -19.11
C LEU A 210 -15.43 4.32 -20.43
N LYS A 211 -16.24 3.52 -21.14
CA LYS A 211 -16.97 3.93 -22.34
C LYS A 211 -17.99 5.03 -22.07
N GLU A 212 -18.58 5.05 -20.88
CA GLU A 212 -19.46 6.12 -20.40
C GLU A 212 -18.70 7.39 -19.94
N GLY A 213 -17.39 7.39 -20.01
CA GLY A 213 -16.55 8.53 -19.60
C GLY A 213 -16.32 8.68 -18.10
N LYS A 214 -16.63 7.64 -17.29
CA LYS A 214 -16.42 7.66 -15.84
C LYS A 214 -14.97 7.80 -15.46
N THR A 215 -14.72 8.47 -14.34
CA THR A 215 -13.39 8.60 -13.74
C THR A 215 -13.13 7.45 -12.77
N VAL A 216 -12.06 6.70 -13.03
CA VAL A 216 -11.62 5.57 -12.20
C VAL A 216 -10.32 5.92 -11.48
N LEU A 217 -10.29 5.67 -10.18
CA LEU A 217 -9.12 5.82 -9.32
C LEU A 217 -8.64 4.44 -8.87
N LEU A 218 -7.44 4.05 -9.24
CA LEU A 218 -6.79 2.81 -8.81
C LEU A 218 -6.00 3.09 -7.54
N GLU A 219 -6.30 2.37 -6.46
CA GLU A 219 -5.61 2.48 -5.20
C GLU A 219 -4.66 1.32 -4.97
N GLY A 220 -3.35 1.61 -4.99
CA GLY A 220 -2.30 0.67 -4.68
C GLY A 220 -2.04 0.54 -3.18
N GLN A 221 -1.30 -0.49 -2.84
CA GLN A 221 -0.92 -0.84 -1.49
C GLN A 221 0.59 -1.07 -1.43
N LEU A 222 1.22 -0.71 -0.29
CA LEU A 222 2.68 -0.74 -0.12
C LEU A 222 3.40 0.23 -1.08
N GLY A 223 4.67 0.00 -1.37
CA GLY A 223 5.48 0.83 -2.24
C GLY A 223 6.38 0.01 -3.15
N THR A 224 7.06 0.65 -4.08
CA THR A 224 7.87 0.02 -5.12
C THR A 224 8.93 -0.93 -4.57
N LEU A 225 9.57 -0.58 -3.45
CA LEU A 225 10.61 -1.42 -2.84
C LEU A 225 10.08 -2.68 -2.17
N LYS A 226 8.77 -2.84 -2.11
CA LYS A 226 8.08 -4.05 -1.65
C LYS A 226 7.51 -4.89 -2.79
N ASP A 227 7.76 -4.52 -4.04
CA ASP A 227 7.39 -5.31 -5.22
C ASP A 227 8.23 -6.59 -5.31
N PRO A 228 7.65 -7.77 -5.61
CA PRO A 228 8.38 -9.03 -5.65
C PRO A 228 9.45 -9.10 -6.74
N ASP A 229 9.28 -8.38 -7.86
CA ASP A 229 10.19 -8.40 -8.99
C ASP A 229 11.24 -7.28 -8.95
N HIS A 230 10.86 -6.12 -8.39
CA HIS A 230 11.67 -4.89 -8.43
C HIS A 230 12.08 -4.36 -7.07
N GLY A 231 11.57 -4.93 -5.99
CA GLY A 231 11.87 -4.49 -4.62
C GLY A 231 13.12 -5.10 -4.02
N ILE A 232 13.25 -4.96 -2.71
CA ILE A 232 14.39 -5.46 -1.91
C ILE A 232 14.22 -6.94 -1.56
N TYR A 233 14.02 -7.78 -2.57
CA TYR A 233 13.80 -9.22 -2.39
C TYR A 233 14.90 -9.86 -1.51
N PRO A 234 14.57 -10.77 -0.56
CA PRO A 234 13.25 -11.37 -0.32
C PRO A 234 12.33 -10.59 0.65
N MET A 235 12.73 -9.42 1.12
CA MET A 235 11.98 -8.63 2.11
C MET A 235 10.90 -7.76 1.43
N VAL A 236 10.04 -8.41 0.64
CA VAL A 236 8.98 -7.82 -0.18
C VAL A 236 7.61 -8.35 0.22
N THR A 237 6.54 -7.80 -0.35
CA THR A 237 5.21 -8.42 -0.33
C THR A 237 5.07 -9.38 -1.52
N SER A 238 4.05 -10.22 -1.51
CA SER A 238 3.84 -11.21 -2.57
C SER A 238 2.98 -10.70 -3.74
N SER A 239 2.48 -9.48 -3.66
CA SER A 239 1.73 -8.84 -4.75
C SER A 239 2.56 -7.77 -5.45
N SER A 240 2.36 -7.58 -6.77
CA SER A 240 2.99 -6.45 -7.47
C SER A 240 2.41 -5.12 -7.00
N THR A 241 3.29 -4.20 -6.60
CA THR A 241 2.94 -2.89 -6.05
C THR A 241 3.00 -1.78 -7.10
N LEU A 242 3.30 -2.14 -8.35
CA LEU A 242 3.46 -1.19 -9.44
C LEU A 242 2.11 -0.77 -10.05
N ALA A 243 2.02 0.47 -10.51
CA ALA A 243 0.84 0.99 -11.20
C ALA A 243 0.46 0.17 -12.44
N ALA A 244 1.45 -0.42 -13.12
CA ALA A 244 1.25 -1.31 -14.26
C ALA A 244 0.37 -2.52 -13.93
N TYR A 245 0.49 -3.08 -12.72
CA TYR A 245 -0.38 -4.17 -12.26
C TYR A 245 -1.83 -3.72 -12.06
N GLY A 246 -2.07 -2.43 -11.93
CA GLY A 246 -3.42 -1.87 -11.85
C GLY A 246 -4.29 -2.25 -13.05
N ALA A 247 -3.71 -2.33 -14.24
CA ALA A 247 -4.41 -2.80 -15.42
C ALA A 247 -4.87 -4.26 -15.29
N ILE A 248 -3.99 -5.14 -14.80
CA ILE A 248 -4.26 -6.57 -14.60
C ILE A 248 -5.25 -6.75 -13.44
N GLY A 249 -4.96 -6.12 -12.30
CA GLY A 249 -5.74 -6.29 -11.07
C GLY A 249 -7.14 -5.69 -11.12
N ALA A 250 -7.38 -4.70 -11.97
CA ALA A 250 -8.69 -4.13 -12.25
C ALA A 250 -9.38 -4.78 -13.48
N GLY A 251 -8.61 -5.40 -14.38
CA GLY A 251 -9.11 -5.96 -15.63
C GLY A 251 -9.45 -4.89 -16.69
N ILE A 252 -8.56 -3.90 -16.84
CA ILE A 252 -8.69 -2.81 -17.82
C ILE A 252 -7.48 -2.78 -18.76
N PRO A 253 -7.58 -2.17 -19.95
CA PRO A 253 -6.43 -1.98 -20.83
C PRO A 253 -5.36 -1.07 -20.18
N PRO A 254 -4.05 -1.39 -20.31
CA PRO A 254 -2.99 -0.63 -19.66
C PRO A 254 -2.89 0.81 -20.14
N TYR A 255 -3.24 1.09 -21.39
CA TYR A 255 -3.24 2.44 -21.95
C TYR A 255 -4.33 3.37 -21.38
N GLU A 256 -5.29 2.84 -20.61
CA GLU A 256 -6.28 3.65 -19.90
C GLU A 256 -5.70 4.39 -18.69
N ILE A 257 -4.61 3.89 -18.09
CA ILE A 257 -3.94 4.54 -16.97
C ILE A 257 -3.15 5.74 -17.49
N LYS A 258 -3.77 6.93 -17.42
CA LYS A 258 -3.22 8.18 -17.98
C LYS A 258 -2.42 9.00 -16.96
N LYS A 259 -2.71 8.84 -15.66
CA LYS A 259 -2.04 9.56 -14.58
C LYS A 259 -1.64 8.61 -13.49
N ILE A 260 -0.40 8.76 -13.02
CA ILE A 260 0.16 7.98 -11.93
C ILE A 260 0.69 8.94 -10.89
N VAL A 261 -0.06 9.05 -9.79
CA VAL A 261 0.32 9.82 -8.61
C VAL A 261 1.13 8.92 -7.70
N THR A 262 2.43 9.15 -7.65
CA THR A 262 3.32 8.41 -6.77
C THR A 262 3.48 9.17 -5.47
N VAL A 263 3.14 8.52 -4.37
CA VAL A 263 3.21 9.12 -3.03
C VAL A 263 4.58 8.85 -2.42
N SER A 264 5.22 9.89 -1.90
CA SER A 264 6.51 9.83 -1.20
C SER A 264 6.42 10.62 0.10
N LYS A 265 7.06 10.16 1.17
CA LYS A 265 7.17 10.92 2.42
C LYS A 265 8.32 11.93 2.36
N ALA A 266 8.21 13.03 3.09
CA ALA A 266 9.30 13.97 3.27
C ALA A 266 10.50 13.43 4.08
N TYR A 267 10.39 12.25 4.64
CA TYR A 267 11.41 11.41 5.24
C TYR A 267 11.11 9.94 4.89
N SER A 268 11.93 8.99 5.28
CA SER A 268 11.69 7.58 4.97
C SER A 268 11.26 6.80 6.21
N SER A 269 10.39 5.82 6.02
CA SER A 269 10.05 4.83 7.05
C SER A 269 9.82 3.46 6.45
N ALA A 270 10.11 2.41 7.21
CA ALA A 270 9.93 1.04 6.77
C ALA A 270 9.40 0.16 7.91
N VAL A 271 8.58 -0.83 7.55
CA VAL A 271 8.16 -1.92 8.45
C VAL A 271 8.84 -3.21 8.02
N GLY A 272 9.27 -3.99 9.02
CA GLY A 272 9.92 -5.28 8.79
C GLY A 272 11.39 -5.18 8.41
N ALA A 273 11.98 -6.31 8.07
CA ALA A 273 13.38 -6.44 7.70
C ALA A 273 13.67 -5.95 6.27
N GLY A 274 14.94 -5.94 5.91
CA GLY A 274 15.45 -5.60 4.58
C GLY A 274 16.26 -4.31 4.55
N ALA A 275 16.91 -4.07 3.42
CA ALA A 275 17.80 -2.95 3.22
C ALA A 275 17.10 -1.60 3.34
N PHE A 276 17.72 -0.68 4.07
CA PHE A 276 17.23 0.67 4.28
C PHE A 276 18.45 1.59 4.45
N VAL A 277 19.06 2.01 3.33
CA VAL A 277 20.36 2.68 3.33
C VAL A 277 20.34 4.01 4.08
N SER A 278 19.27 4.77 3.98
CA SER A 278 19.09 6.06 4.68
C SER A 278 18.59 5.93 6.13
N GLU A 279 18.62 4.73 6.72
CA GLU A 279 18.13 4.46 8.09
C GLU A 279 18.94 5.24 9.13
N ILE A 280 18.23 5.73 10.14
CA ILE A 280 18.79 6.42 11.32
C ILE A 280 18.44 5.66 12.59
N PHE A 281 19.23 5.86 13.63
CA PHE A 281 19.14 5.10 14.90
C PHE A 281 19.21 6.03 16.12
N GLY A 282 18.89 5.49 17.30
CA GLY A 282 18.98 6.21 18.57
C GLY A 282 17.96 7.35 18.68
N ASP A 283 18.32 8.37 19.46
CA ASP A 283 17.42 9.46 19.86
C ASP A 283 16.85 10.22 18.66
N GLU A 284 17.63 10.37 17.57
CA GLU A 284 17.20 11.02 16.33
C GLU A 284 16.06 10.25 15.67
N ALA A 285 16.18 8.92 15.59
CA ALA A 285 15.13 8.05 15.05
C ALA A 285 13.88 8.07 15.93
N ASP A 286 14.07 8.03 17.26
CA ASP A 286 12.97 8.00 18.23
C ASP A 286 12.19 9.32 18.23
N GLU A 287 12.87 10.45 18.11
CA GLU A 287 12.22 11.76 18.01
C GLU A 287 11.44 11.90 16.70
N LEU A 288 12.03 11.53 15.57
CA LEU A 288 11.33 11.56 14.29
C LEU A 288 10.12 10.59 14.29
N ARG A 289 10.26 9.40 14.88
CA ARG A 289 9.17 8.43 15.02
C ARG A 289 8.03 8.99 15.87
N ARG A 290 8.35 9.61 16.99
CA ARG A 290 7.37 10.19 17.91
C ARG A 290 6.57 11.34 17.26
N ARG A 291 7.23 12.16 16.43
CA ARG A 291 6.62 13.29 15.72
C ARG A 291 5.91 12.88 14.45
N GLY A 292 6.30 11.75 13.86
CA GLY A 292 5.82 11.31 12.56
C GLY A 292 4.35 10.98 12.53
N GLY A 293 3.70 11.31 11.43
CA GLY A 293 2.29 11.01 11.19
C GLY A 293 1.32 11.55 12.23
N ASP A 294 0.12 11.00 12.23
CA ASP A 294 -0.89 11.28 13.25
C ASP A 294 -0.83 10.21 14.34
N GLY A 295 -0.08 10.50 15.40
CA GLY A 295 0.11 9.58 16.54
C GLY A 295 1.41 8.78 16.50
N GLY A 296 2.40 9.18 15.71
CA GLY A 296 3.71 8.55 15.60
C GLY A 296 3.81 7.52 14.48
N GLU A 297 5.06 7.17 14.13
CA GLU A 297 5.36 6.19 13.08
C GLU A 297 5.31 4.77 13.63
N PHE A 298 4.07 4.25 13.75
CA PHE A 298 3.78 2.87 14.14
C PHE A 298 2.96 2.18 13.05
N GLY A 299 3.14 0.87 12.92
CA GLY A 299 2.40 0.08 11.93
C GLY A 299 0.89 0.08 12.23
N ALA A 300 0.07 0.49 11.25
CA ALA A 300 -1.38 0.58 11.41
C ALA A 300 -2.04 -0.77 11.78
N THR A 301 -1.49 -1.89 11.29
CA THR A 301 -2.00 -3.23 11.54
C THR A 301 -1.37 -3.88 12.78
N THR A 302 -0.06 -3.69 12.99
CA THR A 302 0.70 -4.44 13.99
C THR A 302 1.08 -3.62 15.23
N GLY A 303 0.94 -2.29 15.18
CA GLY A 303 1.42 -1.37 16.22
C GLY A 303 2.95 -1.35 16.40
N ARG A 304 3.72 -2.06 15.57
CA ARG A 304 5.18 -2.09 15.66
C ARG A 304 5.79 -0.73 15.33
N PRO A 305 6.85 -0.28 16.05
CA PRO A 305 7.55 0.94 15.69
C PRO A 305 8.18 0.77 14.31
N ARG A 306 7.99 1.77 13.45
CA ARG A 306 8.64 1.80 12.12
C ARG A 306 10.11 2.15 12.28
N ARG A 307 10.93 1.59 11.41
CA ARG A 307 12.31 2.01 11.17
C ARG A 307 12.25 3.38 10.50
N MET A 308 13.11 4.28 10.91
CA MET A 308 13.12 5.68 10.45
C MET A 308 14.36 5.97 9.63
N GLY A 309 14.25 6.86 8.67
CA GLY A 309 15.36 7.30 7.84
C GLY A 309 15.12 8.68 7.24
N TRP A 310 16.18 9.32 6.76
CA TRP A 310 16.07 10.57 6.00
C TRP A 310 15.46 10.32 4.63
N TYR A 311 15.00 11.39 3.98
CA TYR A 311 14.50 11.27 2.60
C TYR A 311 15.58 10.64 1.71
N ASP A 312 15.20 9.63 0.95
CA ASP A 312 16.12 8.87 0.10
C ASP A 312 15.83 9.17 -1.37
N CYS A 313 16.65 10.03 -1.96
CA CYS A 313 16.51 10.43 -3.35
C CYS A 313 16.77 9.27 -4.31
N VAL A 314 17.72 8.39 -3.99
CA VAL A 314 18.07 7.24 -4.84
C VAL A 314 16.91 6.25 -4.91
N ALA A 315 16.37 5.87 -3.75
CA ALA A 315 15.21 4.98 -3.65
C ALA A 315 13.95 5.60 -4.27
N SER A 316 13.70 6.89 -4.02
CA SER A 316 12.52 7.59 -4.54
C SER A 316 12.57 7.78 -6.05
N LYS A 317 13.73 8.14 -6.62
CA LYS A 317 13.95 8.22 -8.07
C LYS A 317 13.71 6.88 -8.74
N TYR A 318 14.24 5.81 -8.16
CA TYR A 318 14.01 4.45 -8.65
C TYR A 318 12.54 4.07 -8.62
N GLY A 319 11.86 4.32 -7.49
CA GLY A 319 10.44 4.04 -7.34
C GLY A 319 9.59 4.83 -8.35
N CYS A 320 9.81 6.12 -8.49
CA CYS A 320 9.09 6.95 -9.44
C CYS A 320 9.29 6.47 -10.89
N ARG A 321 10.51 6.06 -11.26
CA ARG A 321 10.83 5.51 -12.58
C ARG A 321 10.00 4.25 -12.88
N LEU A 322 10.00 3.29 -11.97
CA LEU A 322 9.28 2.03 -12.16
C LEU A 322 7.77 2.17 -12.14
N GLN A 323 7.26 3.11 -11.34
CA GLN A 323 5.83 3.41 -11.31
C GLN A 323 5.35 4.09 -12.62
N GLY A 324 6.25 4.70 -13.39
CA GLY A 324 5.85 5.54 -14.54
C GLY A 324 5.19 6.84 -14.08
N THR A 325 5.74 7.46 -13.05
CA THR A 325 5.19 8.61 -12.34
C THR A 325 4.92 9.79 -13.26
N THR A 326 3.69 10.32 -13.21
CA THR A 326 3.34 11.60 -13.84
C THR A 326 3.34 12.75 -12.85
N ASP A 327 3.00 12.46 -11.59
CA ASP A 327 2.89 13.43 -10.50
C ASP A 327 3.38 12.79 -9.19
N VAL A 328 4.09 13.55 -8.38
CA VAL A 328 4.48 13.14 -7.02
C VAL A 328 3.65 13.89 -5.99
N ALA A 329 3.12 13.16 -5.02
CA ALA A 329 2.54 13.71 -3.79
C ALA A 329 3.53 13.53 -2.64
N LEU A 330 4.13 14.63 -2.18
CA LEU A 330 5.04 14.65 -1.04
C LEU A 330 4.26 14.82 0.26
N THR A 331 4.31 13.84 1.14
CA THR A 331 3.50 13.81 2.36
C THR A 331 4.31 14.07 3.63
N VAL A 332 3.62 14.38 4.72
CA VAL A 332 4.13 14.57 6.10
C VAL A 332 5.26 15.61 6.21
N LEU A 333 5.21 16.63 5.39
CA LEU A 333 6.21 17.70 5.39
C LEU A 333 6.22 18.51 6.69
N ASP A 334 5.06 18.67 7.33
CA ASP A 334 4.88 19.34 8.63
C ASP A 334 5.71 18.75 9.76
N VAL A 335 6.03 17.45 9.67
CA VAL A 335 6.81 16.74 10.70
C VAL A 335 8.23 17.27 10.84
N LEU A 336 8.83 17.75 9.77
CA LEU A 336 10.24 18.21 9.75
C LEU A 336 10.45 19.64 10.33
N GLY A 337 9.38 20.35 10.67
CA GLY A 337 9.43 21.74 11.15
C GLY A 337 10.20 21.96 12.47
N TYR A 338 10.63 20.93 13.17
CA TYR A 338 11.42 21.04 14.39
C TYR A 338 12.95 21.08 14.15
N LEU A 339 13.41 20.73 12.97
CA LEU A 339 14.82 20.58 12.64
C LEU A 339 15.49 21.92 12.26
N ASP A 340 16.74 22.10 12.67
CA ASP A 340 17.60 23.20 12.23
C ASP A 340 18.21 22.89 10.86
N GLU A 341 18.66 21.66 10.66
CA GLU A 341 19.16 21.12 9.41
C GLU A 341 18.44 19.80 9.11
N ILE A 342 18.12 19.56 7.84
CA ILE A 342 17.45 18.35 7.37
C ILE A 342 18.40 17.60 6.44
N PRO A 343 18.92 16.44 6.88
CA PRO A 343 19.71 15.58 6.01
C PRO A 343 18.84 14.93 4.93
N VAL A 344 19.38 14.79 3.73
CA VAL A 344 18.76 14.12 2.58
C VAL A 344 19.78 13.16 2.00
N CYS A 345 19.42 11.91 1.80
CA CYS A 345 20.27 10.92 1.15
C CYS A 345 20.25 11.14 -0.36
N THR A 346 21.35 11.66 -0.91
CA THR A 346 21.50 12.03 -2.33
C THR A 346 22.28 11.02 -3.14
N GLY A 347 22.89 10.02 -2.51
CA GLY A 347 23.68 8.99 -3.16
C GLY A 347 23.97 7.83 -2.22
N TYR A 348 24.47 6.75 -2.76
CA TYR A 348 24.96 5.59 -2.02
C TYR A 348 26.45 5.39 -2.29
N GLU A 349 27.26 5.29 -1.24
CA GLU A 349 28.65 4.84 -1.34
C GLU A 349 28.69 3.31 -1.22
N ILE A 350 29.23 2.65 -2.24
CA ILE A 350 29.38 1.18 -2.30
C ILE A 350 30.81 0.87 -2.74
N ASN A 351 31.58 0.19 -1.90
CA ASN A 351 32.99 -0.17 -2.17
C ASN A 351 33.90 1.04 -2.52
N GLY A 352 33.60 2.23 -1.97
CA GLY A 352 34.35 3.47 -2.20
C GLY A 352 33.91 4.28 -3.42
N GLU A 353 32.91 3.82 -4.17
CA GLU A 353 32.32 4.54 -5.29
C GLU A 353 30.91 5.06 -4.91
N VAL A 354 30.58 6.28 -5.35
CA VAL A 354 29.29 6.90 -5.12
C VAL A 354 28.40 6.71 -6.35
N THR A 355 27.19 6.20 -6.12
CA THR A 355 26.16 6.05 -7.15
C THR A 355 24.87 6.79 -6.77
N THR A 356 24.15 7.30 -7.76
CA THR A 356 22.80 7.85 -7.65
C THR A 356 21.73 6.90 -8.25
N GLU A 357 22.17 5.73 -8.73
CA GLU A 357 21.28 4.69 -9.24
C GLU A 357 21.06 3.61 -8.18
N PHE A 358 19.82 3.12 -8.07
CA PHE A 358 19.44 2.11 -7.09
C PHE A 358 20.05 0.74 -7.46
N PRO A 359 20.90 0.17 -6.61
CA PRO A 359 21.59 -1.08 -6.92
C PRO A 359 20.73 -2.31 -6.60
N MET A 360 21.22 -3.48 -6.99
CA MET A 360 20.62 -4.76 -6.59
C MET A 360 20.73 -4.99 -5.08
N THR A 361 19.82 -5.79 -4.52
CA THR A 361 19.67 -5.99 -3.06
C THR A 361 20.96 -6.41 -2.36
N SER A 362 21.77 -7.28 -2.97
CA SER A 362 23.04 -7.74 -2.39
C SER A 362 24.09 -6.63 -2.20
N LEU A 363 23.97 -5.54 -2.94
CA LEU A 363 24.84 -4.36 -2.81
C LEU A 363 24.27 -3.34 -1.82
N LEU A 364 22.94 -3.29 -1.67
CA LEU A 364 22.27 -2.39 -0.72
C LEU A 364 22.71 -2.63 0.73
N GLU A 365 22.97 -3.90 1.10
CA GLU A 365 23.45 -4.24 2.45
C GLU A 365 24.85 -3.69 2.76
N LYS A 366 25.62 -3.35 1.72
CA LYS A 366 26.97 -2.77 1.83
C LYS A 366 26.98 -1.28 1.62
N ALA A 367 25.85 -0.71 1.19
CA ALA A 367 25.75 0.71 0.87
C ALA A 367 25.74 1.57 2.13
N LYS A 368 26.36 2.75 2.02
CA LYS A 368 26.29 3.80 3.03
C LYS A 368 25.62 5.02 2.41
N PRO A 369 24.79 5.77 3.17
CA PRO A 369 24.15 6.97 2.65
C PRO A 369 25.17 8.10 2.48
N VAL A 370 25.11 8.78 1.33
CA VAL A 370 25.74 10.08 1.12
C VAL A 370 24.69 11.14 1.43
N LEU A 371 24.94 11.94 2.48
CA LEU A 371 23.98 12.90 2.99
C LEU A 371 24.33 14.34 2.60
N THR A 372 23.34 15.06 2.07
CA THR A 372 23.37 16.51 1.88
C THR A 372 22.48 17.14 2.94
N LYS A 373 22.96 18.15 3.65
CA LYS A 373 22.19 18.87 4.67
C LYS A 373 21.56 20.12 4.09
N LEU A 374 20.27 20.29 4.30
CA LEU A 374 19.51 21.48 3.91
C LEU A 374 19.06 22.24 5.16
N PRO A 375 18.98 23.59 5.11
CA PRO A 375 18.46 24.35 6.23
C PRO A 375 17.00 24.03 6.51
N GLY A 376 16.67 23.80 7.77
CA GLY A 376 15.28 23.62 8.23
C GLY A 376 14.51 24.94 8.26
N TRP A 377 13.21 24.86 8.50
CA TRP A 377 12.33 26.04 8.54
C TRP A 377 11.83 26.40 9.95
N LYS A 378 12.05 25.56 10.94
CA LYS A 378 11.81 25.82 12.39
C LYS A 378 10.47 26.46 12.73
N CYS A 379 9.40 26.09 12.04
CA CYS A 379 8.05 26.52 12.35
C CYS A 379 6.99 25.51 11.93
N ASP A 380 5.79 25.65 12.48
CA ASP A 380 4.63 24.87 12.07
C ASP A 380 4.12 25.41 10.72
N ILE A 381 3.91 24.51 9.77
CA ILE A 381 3.39 24.82 8.43
C ILE A 381 1.96 24.30 8.22
N ARG A 382 1.36 23.70 9.25
CA ARG A 382 -0.02 23.24 9.18
C ARG A 382 -0.97 24.41 8.99
N GLY A 383 -2.03 24.18 8.21
CA GLY A 383 -3.01 25.25 7.90
C GLY A 383 -2.61 26.19 6.76
N ILE A 384 -1.35 26.20 6.30
CA ILE A 384 -0.95 26.93 5.09
C ILE A 384 -1.61 26.27 3.89
N LYS A 385 -2.22 27.08 3.00
CA LYS A 385 -2.99 26.58 1.83
C LYS A 385 -2.36 26.92 0.48
N LYS A 386 -1.39 27.83 0.45
CA LYS A 386 -0.71 28.25 -0.78
C LYS A 386 0.79 27.96 -0.71
N TYR A 387 1.36 27.54 -1.81
CA TYR A 387 2.78 27.19 -1.90
C TYR A 387 3.69 28.40 -1.56
N GLU A 388 3.34 29.57 -2.03
CA GLU A 388 4.10 30.80 -1.84
C GLU A 388 4.15 31.27 -0.38
N GLU A 389 3.18 30.84 0.44
CA GLU A 389 3.10 31.13 1.88
C GLU A 389 3.97 30.20 2.73
N LEU A 390 4.48 29.08 2.15
CA LEU A 390 5.45 28.22 2.83
C LEU A 390 6.75 28.96 3.09
N PRO A 391 7.44 28.69 4.22
CA PRO A 391 8.78 29.21 4.48
C PRO A 391 9.74 28.94 3.33
N GLU A 392 10.65 29.87 3.07
CA GLU A 392 11.59 29.77 1.95
C GLU A 392 12.41 28.46 1.99
N ASN A 393 12.93 28.09 3.16
CA ASN A 393 13.68 26.83 3.31
C ASN A 393 12.81 25.60 3.06
N CYS A 394 11.53 25.65 3.41
CA CYS A 394 10.57 24.58 3.11
C CYS A 394 10.37 24.42 1.60
N ARG A 395 10.20 25.53 0.87
CA ARG A 395 10.11 25.51 -0.60
C ARG A 395 11.39 25.01 -1.25
N LYS A 396 12.55 25.47 -0.77
CA LYS A 396 13.87 24.99 -1.24
C LYS A 396 14.08 23.50 -1.01
N TYR A 397 13.58 22.95 0.11
CA TYR A 397 13.59 21.52 0.38
C TYR A 397 12.77 20.74 -0.66
N ILE A 398 11.56 21.19 -0.95
CA ILE A 398 10.69 20.55 -1.97
C ILE A 398 11.34 20.59 -3.35
N GLU A 399 11.85 21.77 -3.76
CA GLU A 399 12.49 21.99 -5.06
C GLU A 399 13.80 21.18 -5.20
N PHE A 400 14.55 21.07 -4.12
CA PHE A 400 15.77 20.24 -4.10
C PHE A 400 15.43 18.77 -4.32
N ILE A 401 14.45 18.22 -3.58
CA ILE A 401 14.00 16.83 -3.75
C ILE A 401 13.49 16.62 -5.18
N GLU A 402 12.64 17.51 -5.68
CA GLU A 402 12.09 17.43 -7.04
C GLU A 402 13.22 17.36 -8.09
N GLY A 403 14.24 18.21 -7.96
CA GLY A 403 15.42 18.21 -8.83
C GLY A 403 16.23 16.90 -8.74
N GLN A 404 16.39 16.34 -7.52
CA GLN A 404 17.15 15.10 -7.31
C GLN A 404 16.44 13.87 -7.88
N ILE A 405 15.13 13.76 -7.68
CA ILE A 405 14.37 12.60 -8.19
C ILE A 405 14.03 12.74 -9.68
N GLY A 406 13.95 13.97 -10.21
CA GLY A 406 13.64 14.25 -11.62
C GLY A 406 12.17 14.01 -11.99
N TYR A 407 11.25 14.05 -11.02
CA TYR A 407 9.81 13.88 -11.22
C TYR A 407 9.03 15.02 -10.58
N PRO A 408 7.92 15.50 -11.21
CA PRO A 408 7.23 16.70 -10.77
C PRO A 408 6.50 16.47 -9.43
N ILE A 409 6.86 17.24 -8.40
CA ILE A 409 6.11 17.29 -7.14
C ILE A 409 5.00 18.33 -7.31
N THR A 410 3.78 17.87 -7.51
CA THR A 410 2.61 18.73 -7.77
C THR A 410 1.67 18.86 -6.59
N MET A 411 1.82 18.00 -5.59
CA MET A 411 1.05 17.98 -4.36
C MET A 411 1.96 17.89 -3.15
N VAL A 412 1.69 18.71 -2.13
CA VAL A 412 2.43 18.71 -0.86
C VAL A 412 1.43 18.62 0.28
N SER A 413 1.59 17.63 1.14
CA SER A 413 0.77 17.46 2.35
C SER A 413 1.50 18.04 3.56
N ASN A 414 0.85 18.97 4.24
CA ASN A 414 1.36 19.70 5.39
C ASN A 414 0.53 19.50 6.68
N GLY A 415 -0.17 18.37 6.78
CA GLY A 415 -0.95 17.99 7.95
C GLY A 415 -1.70 16.67 7.74
N PRO A 416 -2.39 16.12 8.75
CA PRO A 416 -3.04 14.80 8.67
C PRO A 416 -4.40 14.81 7.96
N GLY A 417 -5.10 15.94 7.95
CA GLY A 417 -6.45 16.05 7.43
C GLY A 417 -6.53 15.94 5.91
N ARG A 418 -7.71 15.56 5.40
CA ARG A 418 -8.03 15.47 3.98
C ARG A 418 -7.66 16.75 3.20
N ASP A 419 -7.95 17.92 3.77
CA ASP A 419 -7.76 19.22 3.13
C ASP A 419 -6.38 19.85 3.38
N ASP A 420 -5.48 19.14 4.07
CA ASP A 420 -4.11 19.59 4.32
C ASP A 420 -3.20 19.22 3.15
N ILE A 421 -3.57 19.74 1.97
CA ILE A 421 -2.86 19.57 0.71
C ILE A 421 -2.67 20.93 0.04
N ILE A 422 -1.46 21.19 -0.40
CA ILE A 422 -1.09 22.34 -1.22
C ILE A 422 -0.78 21.85 -2.63
N TYR A 423 -1.44 22.40 -3.62
CA TYR A 423 -1.11 22.18 -5.03
C TYR A 423 -0.07 23.18 -5.50
N ARG A 424 0.85 22.75 -6.34
CA ARG A 424 1.87 23.60 -6.94
C ARG A 424 2.19 23.19 -8.37
N GLU A 425 2.75 24.12 -9.12
CA GLU A 425 3.42 23.83 -10.39
C GLU A 425 4.83 23.31 -10.13
N SER A 426 5.26 22.34 -10.92
CA SER A 426 6.63 21.80 -10.84
C SER A 426 7.67 22.84 -11.23
N SER A 427 8.82 22.80 -10.58
CA SER A 427 9.98 23.61 -10.95
C SER A 427 10.83 23.00 -12.08
N LEU A 428 10.60 21.75 -12.47
CA LEU A 428 11.36 21.06 -13.52
C LEU A 428 11.14 21.65 -14.93
N ASN A 429 10.07 22.39 -15.12
CA ASN A 429 9.70 22.99 -16.40
C ASN A 429 10.05 24.50 -16.49
N LYS A 430 10.83 25.01 -15.53
CA LYS A 430 11.24 26.42 -15.50
C LYS A 430 12.67 26.64 -16.00
#